data_35c0c78269aa84af69188b682b105ae9
#
_entry.id   35c0c78269aa84af69188b682b105ae9
#
_cell.length_a   1.000
_cell.length_b   1.000
_cell.length_c   1.000
_cell.angle_alpha   90.00
_cell.angle_beta   90.00
_cell.angle_gamma   90.00
#
_symmetry.space_group_name_H-M   'P 1'
#
loop_
_entity.id
_entity.type
_entity.pdbx_description
1 polymer ?
#
loop_
_entity_poly.entity_id
_entity_poly.type
_entity_poly.pdbx_seq_one_letter_code
_entity_poly.pdbx_strand_id
1 'polypeptide(L)'
;MLFRSSWKNQLYLTVTGRNDWDSKLAFSKQKSFFYPSVGLSALLSEMVKLPEVISYAKIRGSYTVVASSFDRFLTNPGYEYNSQTHNWANPTVYPMDNMKPEKTKSWEIGLNLKFWGNRFNLDATYYRSNTLNQTFKVDIPSSSGYKQAIVQAGNVQNQGIELALGFSDKWAGFGWSSNATFTLNRNKVKRLASGSVNPVTGEAIQMDEMNVGWLGKENVAPRVILTEGGSMTDI
;
A
#
# COMPACT_ATOMS: atom_id res chain seq x y z
N MET A 1 5.20 6.70 19.30
CA MET A 1 4.40 6.45 20.53
C MET A 1 3.65 5.14 20.38
N LEU A 2 3.64 4.32 21.43
CA LEU A 2 2.91 3.04 21.47
C LEU A 2 2.12 2.98 22.78
N PHE A 3 0.82 2.77 22.68
CA PHE A 3 -0.06 2.51 23.81
C PHE A 3 -0.69 1.13 23.66
N ARG A 4 -0.65 0.32 24.72
CA ARG A 4 -1.32 -0.98 24.80
C ARG A 4 -2.11 -1.07 26.07
N SER A 5 -3.33 -1.56 25.98
CA SER A 5 -4.22 -1.81 27.09
C SER A 5 -4.91 -3.15 26.93
N SER A 6 -5.15 -3.82 28.03
CA SER A 6 -5.95 -5.05 28.07
C SER A 6 -7.01 -4.94 29.15
N TRP A 7 -8.18 -5.51 28.88
CA TRP A 7 -9.27 -5.58 29.83
C TRP A 7 -9.65 -7.05 30.06
N LYS A 8 -9.56 -7.50 31.32
CA LYS A 8 -9.86 -8.86 31.75
C LYS A 8 -9.13 -9.96 30.94
N ASN A 9 -7.99 -9.66 30.32
CA ASN A 9 -7.31 -10.55 29.39
C ASN A 9 -8.17 -11.05 28.20
N GLN A 10 -9.28 -10.38 27.93
CA GLN A 10 -10.26 -10.74 26.90
C GLN A 10 -10.22 -9.76 25.73
N LEU A 11 -10.02 -8.47 26.02
CA LEU A 11 -9.99 -7.41 25.04
C LEU A 11 -8.63 -6.71 25.06
N TYR A 12 -8.06 -6.49 23.88
CA TYR A 12 -6.75 -5.84 23.73
C TYR A 12 -6.87 -4.70 22.74
N LEU A 13 -6.47 -3.51 23.19
CA LEU A 13 -6.37 -2.31 22.38
C LEU A 13 -4.90 -1.94 22.18
N THR A 14 -4.51 -1.70 20.96
CA THR A 14 -3.19 -1.16 20.61
C THR A 14 -3.38 0.11 19.78
N VAL A 15 -2.75 1.21 20.21
CA VAL A 15 -2.74 2.47 19.47
C VAL A 15 -1.31 2.88 19.26
N THR A 16 -0.95 3.16 18.02
CA THR A 16 0.37 3.66 17.67
C THR A 16 0.27 4.98 16.91
N GLY A 17 1.25 5.82 17.09
CA GLY A 17 1.39 7.04 16.30
C GLY A 17 2.87 7.35 16.12
N ARG A 18 3.25 7.64 14.88
CA ARG A 18 4.60 8.04 14.51
C ARG A 18 4.54 9.27 13.61
N ASN A 19 5.45 10.20 13.82
CA ASN A 19 5.65 11.33 12.93
C ASN A 19 7.10 11.31 12.44
N ASP A 20 7.27 11.33 11.12
CA ASP A 20 8.58 11.31 10.49
C ASP A 20 8.83 12.63 9.74
N TRP A 21 10.06 13.10 9.82
CA TRP A 21 10.61 14.18 9.00
C TRP A 21 11.60 13.58 8.03
N ASP A 22 11.45 13.90 6.76
CA ASP A 22 12.34 13.38 5.72
C ASP A 22 12.93 14.55 4.92
N SER A 23 14.25 14.55 4.75
CA SER A 23 14.96 15.56 3.95
C SER A 23 14.54 15.58 2.48
N LYS A 24 13.98 14.49 1.97
CA LYS A 24 13.41 14.41 0.63
C LYS A 24 12.23 15.38 0.45
N LEU A 25 11.56 15.75 1.55
CA LEU A 25 10.43 16.68 1.56
C LEU A 25 10.86 18.16 1.70
N ALA A 26 12.15 18.47 1.72
CA ALA A 26 12.68 19.80 2.03
C ALA A 26 12.06 20.92 1.16
N PHE A 27 11.81 20.65 -0.12
CA PHE A 27 11.23 21.60 -1.07
C PHE A 27 9.71 21.42 -1.28
N SER A 28 9.07 20.56 -0.48
CA SER A 28 7.61 20.40 -0.49
C SER A 28 6.95 21.25 0.60
N LYS A 29 5.65 21.51 0.46
CA LYS A 29 4.89 22.22 1.50
C LYS A 29 4.75 21.39 2.79
N GLN A 30 4.75 20.07 2.68
CA GLN A 30 4.61 19.15 3.80
C GLN A 30 5.97 18.51 4.12
N LYS A 31 6.60 18.93 5.21
CA LYS A 31 7.95 18.47 5.61
C LYS A 31 7.95 17.27 6.54
N SER A 32 6.79 16.89 7.04
CA SER A 32 6.60 15.71 7.90
C SER A 32 5.30 15.00 7.59
N PHE A 33 5.20 13.77 8.00
CA PHE A 33 3.97 13.00 7.89
C PHE A 33 3.73 12.17 9.15
N PHE A 34 2.47 12.21 9.59
CA PHE A 34 1.99 11.44 10.74
C PHE A 34 1.18 10.24 10.28
N TYR A 35 1.47 9.10 10.87
CA TYR A 35 0.75 7.86 10.58
C TYR A 35 0.33 7.12 11.86
N PRO A 36 -0.97 7.17 12.15
CA PRO A 36 -1.58 6.43 13.24
C PRO A 36 -1.90 5.01 12.84
N SER A 37 -1.96 4.13 13.87
CA SER A 37 -2.52 2.79 13.74
C SER A 37 -3.34 2.48 14.99
N VAL A 38 -4.47 1.81 14.81
CA VAL A 38 -5.33 1.32 15.89
C VAL A 38 -5.63 -0.14 15.60
N GLY A 39 -5.39 -1.00 16.59
CA GLY A 39 -5.72 -2.41 16.54
C GLY A 39 -6.56 -2.81 17.75
N LEU A 40 -7.60 -3.58 17.51
CA LEU A 40 -8.45 -4.18 18.53
C LEU A 40 -8.49 -5.69 18.33
N SER A 41 -8.37 -6.45 19.40
CA SER A 41 -8.62 -7.88 19.34
C SER A 41 -9.37 -8.36 20.57
N ALA A 42 -10.27 -9.33 20.36
CA ALA A 42 -11.11 -9.93 21.39
C ALA A 42 -10.97 -11.44 21.37
N LEU A 43 -10.75 -12.03 22.56
CA LEU A 43 -10.73 -13.46 22.79
C LEU A 43 -12.16 -13.93 23.07
N LEU A 44 -12.88 -14.33 22.02
CA LEU A 44 -14.28 -14.75 22.13
C LEU A 44 -14.44 -15.99 23.00
N SER A 45 -13.44 -16.90 23.00
CA SER A 45 -13.43 -18.09 23.85
C SER A 45 -13.43 -17.78 25.36
N GLU A 46 -12.97 -16.60 25.76
CA GLU A 46 -12.96 -16.14 27.15
C GLU A 46 -14.17 -15.25 27.50
N MET A 47 -14.90 -14.77 26.48
CA MET A 47 -16.02 -13.83 26.67
C MET A 47 -17.37 -14.53 26.66
N VAL A 48 -17.51 -15.56 25.86
CA VAL A 48 -18.78 -16.29 25.67
C VAL A 48 -18.54 -17.81 25.72
N LYS A 49 -19.54 -18.55 26.17
CA LYS A 49 -19.52 -20.01 26.10
C LYS A 49 -19.67 -20.45 24.63
N LEU A 50 -18.60 -20.96 24.05
CA LEU A 50 -18.61 -21.55 22.74
C LEU A 50 -18.97 -23.04 22.78
N PRO A 51 -19.43 -23.63 21.66
CA PRO A 51 -19.56 -25.08 21.54
C PRO A 51 -18.26 -25.79 21.88
N GLU A 52 -18.31 -26.96 22.48
CA GLU A 52 -17.13 -27.75 22.91
C GLU A 52 -16.16 -28.07 21.76
N VAL A 53 -16.66 -28.08 20.52
CA VAL A 53 -15.84 -28.27 19.32
C VAL A 53 -14.83 -27.14 19.12
N ILE A 54 -15.14 -25.91 19.58
CA ILE A 54 -14.29 -24.72 19.40
C ILE A 54 -13.46 -24.54 20.67
N SER A 55 -12.17 -24.82 20.58
CA SER A 55 -11.23 -24.70 21.71
C SER A 55 -10.69 -23.26 21.86
N TYR A 56 -10.70 -22.48 20.79
CA TYR A 56 -10.18 -21.11 20.79
C TYR A 56 -10.82 -20.30 19.68
N ALA A 57 -11.23 -19.08 19.99
CA ALA A 57 -11.74 -18.13 19.04
C ALA A 57 -11.27 -16.72 19.37
N LYS A 58 -10.63 -16.07 18.41
CA LYS A 58 -10.15 -14.68 18.50
C LYS A 58 -10.55 -13.93 17.25
N ILE A 59 -11.18 -12.78 17.42
CA ILE A 59 -11.40 -11.80 16.36
C ILE A 59 -10.40 -10.65 16.52
N ARG A 60 -9.91 -10.13 15.39
CA ARG A 60 -9.04 -8.96 15.34
C ARG A 60 -9.51 -7.99 14.27
N GLY A 61 -9.32 -6.71 14.52
CA GLY A 61 -9.53 -5.67 13.54
C GLY A 61 -8.43 -4.61 13.67
N SER A 62 -7.97 -4.06 12.58
CA SER A 62 -7.02 -2.97 12.60
C SER A 62 -7.32 -1.91 11.54
N TYR A 63 -6.92 -0.68 11.84
CA TYR A 63 -6.85 0.41 10.89
C TYR A 63 -5.47 1.05 10.99
N THR A 64 -4.81 1.16 9.84
CA THR A 64 -3.43 1.67 9.77
C THR A 64 -3.31 2.67 8.65
N VAL A 65 -2.62 3.76 8.92
CA VAL A 65 -2.16 4.70 7.91
C VAL A 65 -0.64 4.61 7.85
N VAL A 66 -0.10 4.38 6.67
CA VAL A 66 1.34 4.42 6.39
C VAL A 66 1.60 5.51 5.37
N ALA A 67 2.70 6.23 5.54
CA ALA A 67 3.12 7.22 4.57
C ALA A 67 4.59 6.98 4.19
N SER A 68 4.93 7.26 2.94
CA SER A 68 6.29 7.22 2.43
C SER A 68 6.61 8.50 1.67
N SER A 69 7.85 8.94 1.75
CA SER A 69 8.34 10.05 0.94
C SER A 69 8.59 9.60 -0.50
N PHE A 70 8.59 10.55 -1.41
CA PHE A 70 9.03 10.38 -2.80
C PHE A 70 10.56 10.49 -2.92
N ASP A 71 11.11 10.27 -4.13
CA ASP A 71 12.55 10.36 -4.39
C ASP A 71 13.08 11.79 -4.25
N ARG A 72 14.39 11.90 -3.97
CA ARG A 72 15.05 13.20 -3.85
C ARG A 72 15.00 13.96 -5.17
N PHE A 73 15.00 15.29 -5.07
CA PHE A 73 15.09 16.23 -6.19
C PHE A 73 13.94 16.21 -7.18
N LEU A 74 12.86 15.48 -6.92
CA LEU A 74 11.68 15.50 -7.79
C LEU A 74 10.93 16.84 -7.76
N THR A 75 11.02 17.56 -6.64
CA THR A 75 10.42 18.90 -6.49
C THR A 75 11.38 20.03 -6.89
N ASN A 76 12.66 19.76 -6.94
CA ASN A 76 13.70 20.71 -7.34
C ASN A 76 14.87 19.98 -8.00
N PRO A 77 14.74 19.56 -9.27
CA PRO A 77 15.77 18.86 -9.98
C PRO A 77 16.97 19.79 -10.25
N GLY A 78 18.15 19.31 -9.95
CA GLY A 78 19.40 20.00 -10.27
C GLY A 78 19.88 19.68 -11.67
N TYR A 79 20.85 20.46 -12.14
CA TYR A 79 21.63 20.11 -13.34
C TYR A 79 22.53 18.92 -13.04
N GLU A 80 22.68 18.02 -14.00
CA GLU A 80 23.57 16.88 -13.93
C GLU A 80 24.86 17.18 -14.69
N TYR A 81 26.01 17.01 -14.02
CA TYR A 81 27.30 17.14 -14.65
C TYR A 81 27.73 15.82 -15.30
N ASN A 82 27.88 15.81 -16.62
CA ASN A 82 28.42 14.67 -17.33
C ASN A 82 29.95 14.78 -17.41
N SER A 83 30.65 13.93 -16.66
CA SER A 83 32.10 13.92 -16.59
C SER A 83 32.80 13.47 -17.88
N GLN A 84 32.11 12.76 -18.75
CA GLN A 84 32.66 12.31 -20.05
C GLN A 84 32.64 13.39 -21.09
N THR A 85 31.57 14.21 -21.12
CA THR A 85 31.40 15.29 -22.09
C THR A 85 31.78 16.66 -21.54
N HIS A 86 32.12 16.74 -20.25
CA HIS A 86 32.41 17.96 -19.50
C HIS A 86 31.31 19.03 -19.58
N ASN A 87 30.07 18.61 -19.77
CA ASN A 87 28.91 19.49 -19.91
C ASN A 87 27.90 19.29 -18.81
N TRP A 88 27.18 20.37 -18.49
CA TRP A 88 26.00 20.33 -17.63
C TRP A 88 24.78 20.00 -18.47
N ALA A 89 24.04 18.96 -18.08
CA ALA A 89 22.78 18.58 -18.69
C ALA A 89 21.61 19.23 -17.95
N ASN A 90 20.65 19.74 -18.69
CA ASN A 90 19.39 20.21 -18.12
C ASN A 90 18.59 19.02 -17.55
N PRO A 91 17.81 19.23 -16.46
CA PRO A 91 16.92 18.20 -15.97
C PRO A 91 15.92 17.80 -17.05
N THR A 92 15.75 16.50 -17.23
CA THR A 92 14.84 15.93 -18.24
C THR A 92 13.43 15.74 -17.74
N VAL A 93 13.23 15.85 -16.43
CA VAL A 93 11.95 15.66 -15.76
C VAL A 93 11.44 17.01 -15.27
N TYR A 94 10.21 17.36 -15.65
CA TYR A 94 9.54 18.56 -15.15
C TYR A 94 9.15 18.36 -13.69
N PRO A 95 9.57 19.24 -12.77
CA PRO A 95 9.28 19.10 -11.35
C PRO A 95 7.81 19.39 -11.01
N MET A 96 7.36 18.86 -9.90
CA MET A 96 6.05 19.17 -9.33
C MET A 96 6.21 19.89 -8.00
N ASP A 97 5.72 21.14 -7.90
CA ASP A 97 5.94 22.01 -6.74
C ASP A 97 5.24 21.56 -5.45
N ASN A 98 4.10 20.88 -5.54
CA ASN A 98 3.24 20.56 -4.40
C ASN A 98 3.12 19.06 -4.15
N MET A 99 4.23 18.33 -4.24
CA MET A 99 4.23 16.91 -3.97
C MET A 99 3.82 16.60 -2.54
N LYS A 100 2.95 15.61 -2.39
CA LYS A 100 2.49 15.07 -1.12
C LYS A 100 3.12 13.69 -0.89
N PRO A 101 3.42 13.30 0.35
CA PRO A 101 3.80 11.92 0.64
C PRO A 101 2.73 10.94 0.16
N GLU A 102 3.18 9.82 -0.38
CA GLU A 102 2.29 8.70 -0.67
C GLU A 102 1.69 8.17 0.63
N LYS A 103 0.39 7.92 0.65
CA LYS A 103 -0.33 7.42 1.83
C LYS A 103 -1.11 6.17 1.51
N THR A 104 -0.85 5.12 2.25
CA THR A 104 -1.66 3.90 2.24
C THR A 104 -2.51 3.84 3.50
N LYS A 105 -3.83 3.81 3.32
CA LYS A 105 -4.82 3.60 4.37
C LYS A 105 -5.34 2.18 4.26
N SER A 106 -5.14 1.39 5.31
CA SER A 106 -5.53 -0.01 5.32
C SER A 106 -6.43 -0.30 6.51
N TRP A 107 -7.38 -1.18 6.31
CA TRP A 107 -8.09 -1.84 7.40
C TRP A 107 -8.16 -3.34 7.13
N GLU A 108 -8.16 -4.09 8.19
CA GLU A 108 -8.26 -5.55 8.14
C GLU A 108 -9.15 -6.07 9.27
N ILE A 109 -9.82 -7.18 9.00
CA ILE A 109 -10.54 -7.97 9.98
C ILE A 109 -10.05 -9.41 9.85
N GLY A 110 -9.67 -10.00 10.97
CA GLY A 110 -9.17 -11.37 11.02
C GLY A 110 -9.88 -12.19 12.07
N LEU A 111 -9.98 -13.47 11.81
CA LEU A 111 -10.56 -14.49 12.69
C LEU A 111 -9.56 -15.63 12.83
N ASN A 112 -9.22 -15.97 14.10
CA ASN A 112 -8.42 -17.14 14.40
C ASN A 112 -9.30 -18.13 15.17
N LEU A 113 -9.39 -19.35 14.69
CA LEU A 113 -10.13 -20.45 15.32
C LEU A 113 -9.22 -21.65 15.54
N LYS A 114 -9.42 -22.34 16.69
CA LYS A 114 -8.92 -23.70 16.88
C LYS A 114 -10.08 -24.58 17.28
N PHE A 115 -10.15 -25.76 16.72
CA PHE A 115 -11.28 -26.65 16.93
C PHE A 115 -10.85 -28.13 16.97
N TRP A 116 -11.75 -29.01 17.46
CA TRP A 116 -11.51 -30.42 17.73
C TRP A 116 -10.25 -30.68 18.57
N GLY A 117 -10.21 -30.10 19.78
CA GLY A 117 -9.09 -30.28 20.68
C GLY A 117 -7.78 -29.71 20.15
N ASN A 118 -7.83 -28.58 19.44
CA ASN A 118 -6.72 -27.89 18.78
C ASN A 118 -6.07 -28.66 17.60
N ARG A 119 -6.70 -29.71 17.09
CA ARG A 119 -6.20 -30.42 15.92
C ARG A 119 -6.24 -29.59 14.66
N PHE A 120 -7.25 -28.75 14.53
CA PHE A 120 -7.38 -27.80 13.42
C PHE A 120 -7.20 -26.40 13.89
N ASN A 121 -6.50 -25.60 13.09
CA ASN A 121 -6.39 -24.15 13.23
C ASN A 121 -6.79 -23.48 11.91
N LEU A 122 -7.60 -22.43 11.99
CA LEU A 122 -7.99 -21.58 10.89
C LEU A 122 -7.58 -20.15 11.21
N ASP A 123 -6.85 -19.51 10.30
CA ASP A 123 -6.66 -18.07 10.27
C ASP A 123 -7.29 -17.55 8.98
N ALA A 124 -8.26 -16.65 9.12
CA ALA A 124 -8.92 -16.01 8.00
C ALA A 124 -8.81 -14.50 8.17
N THR A 125 -8.34 -13.83 7.15
CA THR A 125 -8.19 -12.36 7.15
C THR A 125 -8.81 -11.80 5.87
N TYR A 126 -9.62 -10.75 6.03
CA TYR A 126 -10.04 -9.88 4.94
C TYR A 126 -9.38 -8.52 5.14
N TYR A 127 -8.82 -7.99 4.08
CA TYR A 127 -8.17 -6.67 4.09
C TYR A 127 -8.59 -5.80 2.91
N ARG A 128 -8.49 -4.50 3.13
CA ARG A 128 -8.61 -3.51 2.08
C ARG A 128 -7.66 -2.35 2.35
N SER A 129 -6.87 -2.01 1.36
CA SER A 129 -5.95 -0.88 1.39
C SER A 129 -6.18 0.06 0.21
N ASN A 130 -6.03 1.35 0.47
CA ASN A 130 -6.10 2.40 -0.54
C ASN A 130 -4.81 3.21 -0.50
N THR A 131 -4.08 3.20 -1.60
CA THR A 131 -2.86 3.99 -1.78
C THR A 131 -3.19 5.26 -2.54
N LEU A 132 -2.84 6.39 -1.94
CA LEU A 132 -3.12 7.74 -2.42
C LEU A 132 -1.82 8.47 -2.76
N ASN A 133 -1.86 9.39 -3.72
CA ASN A 133 -0.73 10.23 -4.14
C ASN A 133 0.47 9.42 -4.66
N GLN A 134 0.24 8.32 -5.36
CA GLN A 134 1.33 7.60 -6.02
C GLN A 134 1.99 8.51 -7.05
N THR A 135 3.32 8.45 -7.11
CA THR A 135 4.12 9.29 -8.01
C THR A 135 4.44 8.52 -9.27
N PHE A 136 4.04 9.06 -10.42
CA PHE A 136 4.34 8.53 -11.75
C PHE A 136 5.11 9.56 -12.57
N LYS A 137 5.94 9.06 -13.49
CA LYS A 137 6.56 9.86 -14.55
C LYS A 137 5.78 9.61 -15.83
N VAL A 138 5.26 10.66 -16.44
CA VAL A 138 4.52 10.59 -17.70
C VAL A 138 5.31 11.31 -18.77
N ASP A 139 5.35 10.75 -19.98
CA ASP A 139 6.02 11.37 -21.10
C ASP A 139 5.25 12.61 -21.54
N ILE A 140 5.97 13.70 -21.82
CA ILE A 140 5.41 14.96 -22.30
C ILE A 140 6.07 15.36 -23.61
N PRO A 141 5.41 16.19 -24.43
CA PRO A 141 5.99 16.67 -25.69
C PRO A 141 7.33 17.37 -25.47
N SER A 142 8.34 17.01 -26.27
CA SER A 142 9.69 17.58 -26.18
C SER A 142 9.75 19.09 -26.40
N SER A 143 8.70 19.68 -27.00
CA SER A 143 8.53 21.13 -27.12
C SER A 143 8.46 21.88 -25.79
N SER A 144 8.16 21.16 -24.69
CA SER A 144 8.20 21.69 -23.30
C SER A 144 9.62 21.90 -22.77
N GLY A 145 10.65 21.40 -23.45
CA GLY A 145 12.03 21.37 -22.97
C GLY A 145 12.34 20.21 -22.01
N TYR A 146 11.35 19.37 -21.68
CA TYR A 146 11.48 18.21 -20.83
C TYR A 146 11.02 16.95 -21.56
N LYS A 147 11.45 15.78 -21.09
CA LYS A 147 10.99 14.48 -21.62
C LYS A 147 9.81 13.93 -20.86
N GLN A 148 9.79 14.17 -19.55
CA GLN A 148 8.80 13.62 -18.64
C GLN A 148 8.31 14.69 -17.66
N ALA A 149 7.09 14.54 -17.17
CA ALA A 149 6.57 15.28 -16.03
C ALA A 149 6.20 14.33 -14.88
N ILE A 150 6.29 14.84 -13.67
CA ILE A 150 5.84 14.12 -12.49
C ILE A 150 4.37 14.40 -12.28
N VAL A 151 3.60 13.32 -12.09
CA VAL A 151 2.18 13.36 -11.76
C VAL A 151 1.97 12.54 -10.50
N GLN A 152 1.28 13.12 -9.54
CA GLN A 152 0.80 12.35 -8.39
C GLN A 152 -0.60 11.85 -8.67
N ALA A 153 -0.71 10.55 -8.89
CA ALA A 153 -1.95 9.93 -9.26
C ALA A 153 -2.69 9.36 -8.05
N GLY A 154 -3.90 9.55 -8.12
CA GLY A 154 -5.09 8.97 -7.69
C GLY A 154 -5.18 8.15 -6.43
N ASN A 155 -5.91 7.11 -6.64
CA ASN A 155 -6.29 6.15 -5.60
C ASN A 155 -6.28 4.75 -6.20
N VAL A 156 -5.35 3.94 -5.72
CA VAL A 156 -5.27 2.52 -6.06
C VAL A 156 -5.73 1.71 -4.86
N GLN A 157 -6.71 0.86 -5.09
CA GLN A 157 -7.28 -0.02 -4.07
C GLN A 157 -6.80 -1.44 -4.26
N ASN A 158 -6.30 -2.05 -3.18
CA ASN A 158 -6.10 -3.49 -3.04
C ASN A 158 -7.05 -4.02 -1.99
N GLN A 159 -7.70 -5.14 -2.28
CA GLN A 159 -8.54 -5.85 -1.31
C GLN A 159 -8.41 -7.34 -1.53
N GLY A 160 -8.48 -8.11 -0.45
CA GLY A 160 -8.27 -9.53 -0.57
C GLY A 160 -8.68 -10.33 0.65
N ILE A 161 -8.60 -11.65 0.46
CA ILE A 161 -8.84 -12.64 1.49
C ILE A 161 -7.59 -13.51 1.60
N GLU A 162 -7.16 -13.74 2.81
CA GLU A 162 -6.09 -14.67 3.15
C GLU A 162 -6.65 -15.73 4.09
N LEU A 163 -6.43 -17.00 3.75
CA LEU A 163 -6.84 -18.14 4.54
C LEU A 163 -5.62 -19.02 4.80
N ALA A 164 -5.45 -19.44 6.05
CA ALA A 164 -4.50 -20.47 6.43
C ALA A 164 -5.22 -21.53 7.24
N LEU A 165 -5.14 -22.77 6.80
CA LEU A 165 -5.71 -23.93 7.47
C LEU A 165 -4.57 -24.87 7.86
N GLY A 166 -4.48 -25.20 9.13
CA GLY A 166 -3.54 -26.17 9.66
C GLY A 166 -4.26 -27.35 10.30
N PHE A 167 -3.67 -28.52 10.14
CA PHE A 167 -4.05 -29.74 10.84
C PHE A 167 -2.82 -30.33 11.52
N SER A 168 -2.97 -30.79 12.78
CA SER A 168 -1.93 -31.50 13.51
C SER A 168 -2.55 -32.48 14.48
N ASP A 169 -2.14 -33.74 14.40
CA ASP A 169 -2.55 -34.79 15.33
C ASP A 169 -1.43 -35.79 15.60
N LYS A 170 -1.56 -36.55 16.68
CA LYS A 170 -0.63 -37.62 17.07
C LYS A 170 -1.39 -38.89 17.42
N TRP A 171 -1.00 -40.01 16.84
CA TRP A 171 -1.57 -41.34 17.05
C TRP A 171 -0.46 -42.34 17.40
N ALA A 172 -0.53 -43.02 18.52
CA ALA A 172 0.31 -44.17 18.86
C ALA A 172 1.78 -44.10 18.37
N GLY A 173 2.46 -42.96 18.59
CA GLY A 173 3.85 -42.75 18.19
C GLY A 173 4.05 -42.15 16.79
N PHE A 174 3.00 -41.98 15.99
CA PHE A 174 3.04 -41.28 14.73
C PHE A 174 2.42 -39.89 14.86
N GLY A 175 3.08 -38.86 14.34
CA GLY A 175 2.58 -37.49 14.31
C GLY A 175 2.46 -37.00 12.86
N TRP A 176 1.34 -36.36 12.55
CA TRP A 176 1.10 -35.74 11.25
C TRP A 176 0.77 -34.27 11.42
N SER A 177 1.36 -33.40 10.59
CA SER A 177 0.96 -32.00 10.48
C SER A 177 0.93 -31.58 9.01
N SER A 178 -0.08 -30.80 8.65
CA SER A 178 -0.23 -30.23 7.32
C SER A 178 -0.75 -28.81 7.40
N ASN A 179 -0.34 -27.97 6.46
CA ASN A 179 -0.79 -26.59 6.32
C ASN A 179 -1.15 -26.29 4.89
N ALA A 180 -2.24 -25.58 4.68
CA ALA A 180 -2.68 -25.07 3.40
C ALA A 180 -2.92 -23.55 3.52
N THR A 181 -2.48 -22.80 2.55
CA THR A 181 -2.71 -21.35 2.47
C THR A 181 -3.38 -21.01 1.15
N PHE A 182 -4.31 -20.05 1.22
CA PHE A 182 -4.98 -19.49 0.05
C PHE A 182 -4.99 -17.98 0.16
N THR A 183 -4.59 -17.30 -0.90
CA THR A 183 -4.59 -15.83 -0.97
C THR A 183 -5.26 -15.39 -2.27
N LEU A 184 -6.23 -14.50 -2.14
CA LEU A 184 -6.87 -13.81 -3.26
C LEU A 184 -6.69 -12.32 -3.07
N ASN A 185 -6.07 -11.65 -4.03
CA ASN A 185 -5.97 -10.19 -4.08
C ASN A 185 -6.65 -9.66 -5.34
N ARG A 186 -7.39 -8.58 -5.18
CA ARG A 186 -7.96 -7.79 -6.29
C ARG A 186 -7.46 -6.37 -6.20
N ASN A 187 -6.77 -5.95 -7.23
CA ASN A 187 -6.31 -4.58 -7.42
C ASN A 187 -7.31 -3.82 -8.29
N LYS A 188 -7.53 -2.55 -7.97
CA LYS A 188 -8.36 -1.65 -8.78
C LYS A 188 -7.86 -0.22 -8.71
N VAL A 189 -7.64 0.37 -9.87
CA VAL A 189 -7.37 1.80 -10.00
C VAL A 189 -8.69 2.55 -9.86
N LYS A 190 -8.88 3.24 -8.73
CA LYS A 190 -10.11 4.00 -8.45
C LYS A 190 -10.08 5.39 -9.08
N ARG A 191 -8.91 5.96 -9.21
CA ARG A 191 -8.68 7.27 -9.81
C ARG A 191 -7.22 7.38 -10.23
N LEU A 192 -6.97 7.86 -11.44
CA LEU A 192 -5.62 8.01 -11.97
C LEU A 192 -5.00 9.36 -11.61
N ALA A 193 -5.71 10.44 -11.81
CA ALA A 193 -5.22 11.76 -11.46
C ALA A 193 -6.17 12.45 -10.47
N SER A 194 -5.63 12.97 -9.38
CA SER A 194 -6.41 13.66 -8.37
C SER A 194 -5.66 14.89 -7.89
N GLY A 195 -6.13 16.06 -8.32
CA GLY A 195 -5.58 17.34 -7.89
C GLY A 195 -4.23 17.71 -8.50
N SER A 196 -3.81 17.01 -9.54
CA SER A 196 -2.68 17.41 -10.38
C SER A 196 -3.15 18.51 -11.35
N VAL A 197 -2.38 19.56 -11.44
CA VAL A 197 -2.65 20.70 -12.33
C VAL A 197 -1.58 20.71 -13.40
N ASN A 198 -1.97 20.94 -14.64
CA ASN A 198 -1.03 21.13 -15.73
C ASN A 198 -0.18 22.39 -15.40
N PRO A 199 1.15 22.26 -15.28
CA PRO A 199 1.99 23.37 -14.86
C PRO A 199 2.04 24.52 -15.89
N VAL A 200 1.67 24.25 -17.15
CA VAL A 200 1.69 25.23 -18.23
C VAL A 200 0.35 25.93 -18.37
N THR A 201 -0.77 25.19 -18.33
CA THR A 201 -2.11 25.75 -18.56
C THR A 201 -2.85 26.10 -17.27
N GLY A 202 -2.41 25.59 -16.11
CA GLY A 202 -3.11 25.78 -14.84
C GLY A 202 -4.39 24.96 -14.71
N GLU A 203 -4.74 24.15 -15.70
CA GLU A 203 -5.95 23.33 -15.69
C GLU A 203 -5.75 22.02 -14.92
N ALA A 204 -6.83 21.50 -14.33
CA ALA A 204 -6.79 20.18 -13.68
C ALA A 204 -6.54 19.09 -14.72
N ILE A 205 -5.52 18.27 -14.48
CA ILE A 205 -5.24 17.12 -15.33
C ILE A 205 -6.30 16.06 -15.03
N GLN A 206 -7.13 15.79 -16.04
CA GLN A 206 -8.01 14.62 -16.04
C GLN A 206 -7.35 13.58 -16.96
N MET A 207 -7.11 12.39 -16.41
CA MET A 207 -6.52 11.28 -17.13
C MET A 207 -7.41 10.06 -16.92
N ASP A 208 -8.04 9.59 -17.97
CA ASP A 208 -8.79 8.33 -17.97
C ASP A 208 -7.85 7.13 -18.18
N GLU A 209 -6.71 7.39 -18.83
CA GLU A 209 -5.67 6.42 -19.13
C GLU A 209 -4.29 7.01 -18.86
N MET A 210 -3.36 6.19 -18.36
CA MET A 210 -1.97 6.56 -18.13
C MET A 210 -1.05 5.49 -18.68
N ASN A 211 -0.20 5.86 -19.61
CA ASN A 211 0.90 5.01 -20.06
C ASN A 211 2.06 5.11 -19.06
N VAL A 212 2.35 4.03 -18.35
CA VAL A 212 3.44 3.98 -17.35
C VAL A 212 4.72 3.35 -17.88
N GLY A 213 4.75 2.97 -19.15
CA GLY A 213 5.96 2.50 -19.82
C GLY A 213 5.81 1.12 -20.47
N TRP A 214 6.95 0.59 -20.90
CA TRP A 214 7.07 -0.69 -21.58
C TRP A 214 7.49 -1.78 -20.59
N LEU A 215 6.94 -2.98 -20.73
CA LEU A 215 7.37 -4.16 -19.95
C LEU A 215 8.73 -4.72 -20.39
N GLY A 216 9.40 -4.08 -21.34
CA GLY A 216 10.69 -4.55 -21.88
C GLY A 216 11.34 -3.46 -22.73
N LYS A 217 11.94 -3.85 -23.84
CA LYS A 217 12.56 -2.91 -24.79
C LYS A 217 11.47 -2.02 -25.40
N GLU A 218 11.74 -0.72 -25.44
CA GLU A 218 10.88 0.27 -26.07
C GLU A 218 10.53 -0.13 -27.52
N ASN A 219 9.24 0.02 -27.86
CA ASN A 219 8.66 -0.30 -29.17
C ASN A 219 8.60 -1.82 -29.56
N VAL A 220 9.00 -2.74 -28.68
CA VAL A 220 8.98 -4.18 -28.95
C VAL A 220 8.14 -4.95 -27.94
N ALA A 221 7.96 -4.43 -26.74
CA ALA A 221 7.22 -5.06 -25.65
C ALA A 221 5.84 -4.42 -25.43
N PRO A 222 4.88 -5.13 -24.80
CA PRO A 222 3.60 -4.57 -24.42
C PRO A 222 3.75 -3.32 -23.54
N ARG A 223 2.86 -2.37 -23.70
CA ARG A 223 2.75 -1.19 -22.84
C ARG A 223 1.87 -1.52 -21.65
N VAL A 224 2.23 -0.99 -20.49
CA VAL A 224 1.34 -0.99 -19.33
C VAL A 224 0.52 0.30 -19.38
N ILE A 225 -0.78 0.15 -19.56
CA ILE A 225 -1.74 1.26 -19.58
C ILE A 225 -2.61 1.13 -18.34
N LEU A 226 -2.56 2.12 -17.48
CA LEU A 226 -3.46 2.19 -16.35
C LEU A 226 -4.73 2.92 -16.76
N THR A 227 -5.89 2.29 -16.52
CA THR A 227 -7.21 2.88 -16.75
C THR A 227 -7.99 3.00 -15.45
N GLU A 228 -8.84 4.02 -15.33
CA GLU A 228 -9.76 4.10 -14.19
C GLU A 228 -10.73 2.91 -14.23
N GLY A 229 -10.84 2.20 -13.12
CA GLY A 229 -11.66 1.00 -13.02
C GLY A 229 -10.94 -0.30 -13.37
N GLY A 230 -9.82 -0.24 -14.07
CA GLY A 230 -8.93 -1.36 -14.39
C GLY A 230 -8.03 -1.78 -13.23
N SER A 231 -7.15 -2.74 -13.51
CA SER A 231 -6.12 -3.20 -12.57
C SER A 231 -4.77 -2.54 -12.92
N MET A 232 -3.87 -2.44 -11.94
CA MET A 232 -2.49 -2.02 -12.21
C MET A 232 -1.68 -3.07 -13.01
N THR A 233 -2.25 -4.25 -13.21
CA THR A 233 -1.62 -5.36 -13.96
C THR A 233 -2.27 -5.58 -15.33
N ASP A 234 -3.18 -4.73 -15.74
CA ASP A 234 -3.78 -4.78 -17.07
C ASP A 234 -2.73 -4.35 -18.12
N ILE A 235 -2.60 -5.15 -19.18
CA ILE A 235 -1.61 -5.03 -20.25
C ILE A 235 -2.32 -4.81 -21.58
#